data_c7089c4ed3c719454cbfb363152b5300
#
_entry.id   c7089c4ed3c719454cbfb363152b5300
#
_cell.length_a   1.000
_cell.length_b   1.000
_cell.length_c   1.000
_cell.angle_alpha   90.00
_cell.angle_beta   90.00
_cell.angle_gamma   90.00
#
_symmetry.space_group_name_H-M   'P 1'
#
loop_
_entity.id
_entity.type
_entity.pdbx_description
1 polymer ?
#
loop_
_entity_poly.entity_id
_entity_poly.type
_entity_poly.pdbx_seq_one_letter_code
_entity_poly.pdbx_strand_id
1 'polypeptide(L)'
;MEIKRVTAVYFSPCGNGGKIAERIAASMAEVLQAERATVDFTLPGAREQVYTFGPEDVVVFVMPVYAGRLPNKMLPCVQELFKGDHTKAVIACSYGNRSFGDGLTELRDELVNNGFVPFAAAAIPSEHSFDSRLATGRPNAEDLEAIGAFAKQAAE
;
A
#
# COMPACT_ATOMS: atom_id res chain seq x y z
N MET A 1 -2.17 -21.93 4.94
CA MET A 1 -2.13 -21.86 3.46
C MET A 1 -0.84 -21.20 3.01
N GLU A 2 -0.17 -21.80 2.06
CA GLU A 2 1.07 -21.25 1.54
C GLU A 2 0.80 -20.03 0.66
N ILE A 3 1.51 -18.94 0.92
CA ILE A 3 1.44 -17.76 0.09
C ILE A 3 2.39 -17.93 -1.09
N LYS A 4 1.88 -17.76 -2.30
CA LYS A 4 2.65 -17.95 -3.53
C LYS A 4 3.11 -16.64 -4.15
N ARG A 5 2.42 -15.53 -3.89
CA ARG A 5 2.74 -14.25 -4.50
C ARG A 5 2.46 -13.09 -3.56
N VAL A 6 3.36 -12.11 -3.55
CA VAL A 6 3.19 -10.83 -2.87
C VAL A 6 3.16 -9.73 -3.93
N THR A 7 2.06 -9.01 -4.01
CA THR A 7 1.86 -7.95 -5.01
C THR A 7 1.83 -6.58 -4.33
N ALA A 8 2.72 -5.69 -4.76
CA ALA A 8 2.67 -4.29 -4.37
C ALA A 8 1.64 -3.57 -5.25
N VAL A 9 0.68 -2.90 -4.62
CA VAL A 9 -0.37 -2.14 -5.31
C VAL A 9 -0.36 -0.72 -4.76
N TYR A 10 -0.18 0.28 -5.64
CA TYR A 10 -0.06 1.63 -5.15
C TYR A 10 -0.47 2.68 -6.19
N PHE A 11 -0.92 3.82 -5.67
CA PHE A 11 -1.05 5.08 -6.37
C PHE A 11 -0.02 6.02 -5.74
N SER A 12 0.96 6.48 -6.53
CA SER A 12 2.13 7.19 -6.00
C SER A 12 2.62 8.30 -6.94
N PRO A 13 1.88 9.42 -7.03
CA PRO A 13 2.28 10.52 -7.93
C PRO A 13 3.65 11.08 -7.64
N CYS A 14 4.07 11.09 -6.37
CA CYS A 14 5.38 11.61 -5.95
C CYS A 14 6.45 10.51 -5.80
N GLY A 15 6.10 9.24 -6.00
CA GLY A 15 7.02 8.13 -5.90
C GLY A 15 7.23 7.57 -4.49
N ASN A 16 6.83 8.27 -3.45
CA ASN A 16 7.09 7.85 -2.07
C ASN A 16 6.29 6.61 -1.66
N GLY A 17 5.00 6.58 -2.00
CA GLY A 17 4.16 5.40 -1.73
C GLY A 17 4.67 4.16 -2.46
N GLY A 18 5.16 4.34 -3.69
CA GLY A 18 5.77 3.26 -4.45
C GLY A 18 6.99 2.67 -3.76
N LYS A 19 7.87 3.52 -3.22
CA LYS A 19 9.04 3.06 -2.45
C LYS A 19 8.61 2.25 -1.23
N ILE A 20 7.59 2.71 -0.52
CA ILE A 20 7.04 2.03 0.65
C ILE A 20 6.48 0.66 0.26
N ALA A 21 5.62 0.62 -0.76
CA ALA A 21 4.97 -0.60 -1.21
C ALA A 21 5.98 -1.63 -1.68
N GLU A 22 6.95 -1.23 -2.50
CA GLU A 22 7.97 -2.11 -3.01
C GLU A 22 8.87 -2.65 -1.90
N ARG A 23 9.20 -1.83 -0.93
CA ARG A 23 10.02 -2.27 0.20
C ARG A 23 9.29 -3.31 1.05
N ILE A 24 8.02 -3.09 1.35
CA ILE A 24 7.20 -4.04 2.12
C ILE A 24 7.07 -5.35 1.34
N ALA A 25 6.72 -5.26 0.06
CA ALA A 25 6.53 -6.45 -0.77
C ALA A 25 7.81 -7.26 -0.90
N ALA A 26 8.95 -6.60 -1.11
CA ALA A 26 10.24 -7.27 -1.22
C ALA A 26 10.59 -8.02 0.06
N SER A 27 10.42 -7.38 1.21
CA SER A 27 10.75 -7.98 2.50
C SER A 27 9.83 -9.14 2.84
N MET A 28 8.53 -9.02 2.53
CA MET A 28 7.57 -10.10 2.77
C MET A 28 7.81 -11.28 1.82
N ALA A 29 8.06 -11.01 0.55
CA ALA A 29 8.34 -12.08 -0.43
C ALA A 29 9.59 -12.88 -0.06
N GLU A 30 10.61 -12.21 0.47
CA GLU A 30 11.83 -12.86 0.94
C GLU A 30 11.53 -13.84 2.08
N VAL A 31 10.77 -13.39 3.10
CA VAL A 31 10.42 -14.24 4.26
C VAL A 31 9.50 -15.40 3.84
N LEU A 32 8.52 -15.12 2.99
CA LEU A 32 7.53 -16.10 2.56
C LEU A 32 8.02 -16.99 1.42
N GLN A 33 9.18 -16.68 0.83
CA GLN A 33 9.70 -17.36 -0.36
C GLN A 33 8.66 -17.37 -1.49
N ALA A 34 8.05 -16.21 -1.73
CA ALA A 34 6.97 -16.02 -2.68
C ALA A 34 7.45 -15.17 -3.87
N GLU A 35 6.72 -15.25 -4.98
CA GLU A 35 6.95 -14.38 -6.12
C GLU A 35 6.53 -12.95 -5.81
N ARG A 36 7.13 -12.01 -6.52
CA ARG A 36 6.77 -10.59 -6.41
C ARG A 36 6.08 -10.13 -7.69
N ALA A 37 5.07 -9.27 -7.50
CA ALA A 37 4.42 -8.58 -8.59
C ALA A 37 4.15 -7.13 -8.19
N THR A 38 3.88 -6.28 -9.17
CA THR A 38 3.60 -4.87 -8.95
C THR A 38 2.42 -4.44 -9.79
N VAL A 39 1.50 -3.69 -9.17
CA VAL A 39 0.44 -2.97 -9.86
C VAL A 39 0.55 -1.50 -9.44
N ASP A 40 1.13 -0.68 -10.33
CA ASP A 40 1.20 0.76 -10.13
C ASP A 40 0.06 1.40 -10.94
N PHE A 41 -0.99 1.86 -10.27
CA PHE A 41 -2.13 2.48 -10.95
C PHE A 41 -2.09 4.01 -10.90
N THR A 42 -0.90 4.58 -10.77
CA THR A 42 -0.70 6.03 -10.79
C THR A 42 -1.13 6.66 -12.12
N LEU A 43 -0.87 5.96 -13.23
CA LEU A 43 -1.24 6.44 -14.56
C LEU A 43 -2.54 5.82 -15.05
N PRO A 44 -3.31 6.54 -15.89
CA PRO A 44 -4.63 6.09 -16.33
C PRO A 44 -4.65 4.71 -17.03
N GLY A 45 -3.62 4.37 -17.79
CA GLY A 45 -3.58 3.09 -18.51
C GLY A 45 -3.71 1.88 -17.61
N ALA A 46 -3.16 1.93 -16.40
CA ALA A 46 -3.27 0.85 -15.44
C ALA A 46 -4.66 0.73 -14.80
N ARG A 47 -5.54 1.70 -15.04
CA ARG A 47 -6.90 1.73 -14.49
C ARG A 47 -7.96 1.22 -15.46
N GLU A 48 -7.54 0.62 -16.56
CA GLU A 48 -8.45 0.13 -17.60
C GLU A 48 -8.85 -1.32 -17.41
N GLN A 49 -8.38 -1.99 -16.37
CA GLN A 49 -8.68 -3.39 -16.12
C GLN A 49 -8.94 -3.64 -14.64
N VAL A 50 -9.65 -4.73 -14.36
CA VAL A 50 -9.87 -5.21 -12.99
C VAL A 50 -8.75 -6.17 -12.62
N TYR A 51 -8.22 -6.03 -11.41
CA TYR A 51 -7.18 -6.89 -10.87
C TYR A 51 -7.82 -7.82 -9.84
N THR A 52 -7.63 -9.12 -10.00
CA THR A 52 -8.19 -10.13 -9.10
C THR A 52 -7.08 -10.88 -8.38
N PHE A 53 -7.34 -11.22 -7.13
CA PHE A 53 -6.38 -11.89 -6.27
C PHE A 53 -7.07 -13.05 -5.56
N GLY A 54 -6.32 -14.09 -5.27
CA GLY A 54 -6.83 -15.27 -4.61
C GLY A 54 -6.33 -15.42 -3.17
N PRO A 55 -6.70 -16.54 -2.53
CA PRO A 55 -6.29 -16.78 -1.14
C PRO A 55 -4.80 -17.09 -0.97
N GLU A 56 -4.08 -17.37 -2.05
CA GLU A 56 -2.63 -17.60 -2.03
C GLU A 56 -1.83 -16.33 -2.28
N ASP A 57 -2.50 -15.19 -2.45
CA ASP A 57 -1.88 -13.89 -2.64
C ASP A 57 -1.86 -13.10 -1.33
N VAL A 58 -0.82 -12.29 -1.16
CA VAL A 58 -0.80 -11.18 -0.22
C VAL A 58 -0.66 -9.90 -1.03
N VAL A 59 -1.50 -8.92 -0.76
CA VAL A 59 -1.46 -7.61 -1.40
C VAL A 59 -0.91 -6.60 -0.41
N VAL A 60 0.07 -5.83 -0.84
CA VAL A 60 0.59 -4.68 -0.10
C VAL A 60 0.01 -3.44 -0.78
N PHE A 61 -1.01 -2.85 -0.17
CA PHE A 61 -1.76 -1.75 -0.77
C PHE A 61 -1.37 -0.43 -0.10
N VAL A 62 -0.80 0.51 -0.87
CA VAL A 62 -0.30 1.78 -0.34
C VAL A 62 -0.95 2.95 -1.08
N MET A 63 -1.55 3.86 -0.33
CA MET A 63 -2.19 5.07 -0.85
C MET A 63 -1.67 6.31 -0.11
N PRO A 64 -1.60 7.46 -0.79
CA PRO A 64 -1.34 8.71 -0.09
C PRO A 64 -2.60 9.19 0.63
N VAL A 65 -2.41 10.06 1.62
CA VAL A 65 -3.52 10.71 2.34
C VAL A 65 -3.55 12.19 1.95
N TYR A 66 -4.69 12.64 1.43
CA TYR A 66 -4.94 14.03 1.09
C TYR A 66 -6.06 14.56 1.96
N ALA A 67 -5.80 15.62 2.72
CA ALA A 67 -6.77 16.22 3.64
C ALA A 67 -7.38 15.19 4.62
N GLY A 68 -6.55 14.27 5.11
CA GLY A 68 -6.95 13.26 6.09
C GLY A 68 -7.74 12.08 5.51
N ARG A 69 -7.89 12.00 4.18
CA ARG A 69 -8.64 10.95 3.50
C ARG A 69 -7.90 10.44 2.28
N LEU A 70 -8.35 9.30 1.73
CA LEU A 70 -7.85 8.84 0.44
C LEU A 70 -8.22 9.85 -0.66
N PRO A 71 -7.41 9.93 -1.74
CA PRO A 71 -7.73 10.86 -2.83
C PRO A 71 -9.11 10.57 -3.42
N ASN A 72 -9.98 11.57 -3.44
CA ASN A 72 -11.36 11.40 -3.90
C ASN A 72 -11.47 10.82 -5.31
N LYS A 73 -10.57 11.21 -6.20
CA LYS A 73 -10.59 10.74 -7.58
C LYS A 73 -10.12 9.30 -7.72
N MET A 74 -9.37 8.78 -6.74
CA MET A 74 -8.85 7.42 -6.78
C MET A 74 -9.73 6.44 -5.99
N LEU A 75 -10.62 6.94 -5.16
CA LEU A 75 -11.51 6.08 -4.38
C LEU A 75 -12.33 5.13 -5.24
N PRO A 76 -12.97 5.57 -6.35
CA PRO A 76 -13.66 4.65 -7.24
C PRO A 76 -12.75 3.54 -7.80
N CYS A 77 -11.47 3.86 -8.08
CA CYS A 77 -10.53 2.83 -8.54
C CYS A 77 -10.29 1.76 -7.49
N VAL A 78 -10.12 2.18 -6.23
CA VAL A 78 -9.96 1.23 -5.12
C VAL A 78 -11.20 0.36 -4.98
N GLN A 79 -12.39 0.94 -5.13
CA GLN A 79 -13.65 0.23 -4.96
C GLN A 79 -13.95 -0.75 -6.11
N GLU A 80 -13.57 -0.40 -7.33
CA GLU A 80 -14.03 -1.11 -8.53
C GLU A 80 -12.98 -2.00 -9.17
N LEU A 81 -11.70 -1.66 -9.07
CA LEU A 81 -10.65 -2.33 -9.84
C LEU A 81 -9.96 -3.47 -9.09
N PHE A 82 -10.05 -3.52 -7.79
CA PHE A 82 -9.30 -4.49 -6.99
C PHE A 82 -10.24 -5.42 -6.26
N LYS A 83 -10.17 -6.71 -6.59
CA LYS A 83 -11.07 -7.74 -6.05
C LYS A 83 -10.25 -8.87 -5.44
N GLY A 84 -10.54 -9.18 -4.17
CA GLY A 84 -9.91 -10.28 -3.45
C GLY A 84 -10.89 -11.43 -3.21
N ASP A 85 -10.33 -12.55 -2.81
CA ASP A 85 -11.06 -13.74 -2.40
C ASP A 85 -10.39 -14.25 -1.12
N HIS A 86 -10.79 -13.71 0.01
CA HIS A 86 -10.12 -13.93 1.30
C HIS A 86 -8.61 -13.63 1.21
N THR A 87 -8.23 -12.71 0.32
CA THR A 87 -6.85 -12.33 0.07
C THR A 87 -6.31 -11.51 1.24
N LYS A 88 -5.20 -11.93 1.81
CA LYS A 88 -4.56 -11.19 2.90
C LYS A 88 -3.97 -9.89 2.39
N ALA A 89 -4.08 -8.83 3.18
CA ALA A 89 -3.56 -7.53 2.80
C ALA A 89 -2.77 -6.88 3.93
N VAL A 90 -1.67 -6.27 3.55
CA VAL A 90 -0.97 -5.28 4.38
C VAL A 90 -1.32 -3.92 3.78
N ILE A 91 -1.81 -3.02 4.60
CA ILE A 91 -2.20 -1.70 4.14
C ILE A 91 -1.28 -0.64 4.74
N ALA A 92 -0.98 0.37 3.96
CA ALA A 92 -0.19 1.50 4.44
C ALA A 92 -0.66 2.77 3.77
N CYS A 93 -0.50 3.89 4.47
CA CYS A 93 -0.70 5.20 3.87
C CYS A 93 0.56 6.04 4.05
N SER A 94 0.83 6.88 3.05
CA SER A 94 1.87 7.90 3.12
C SER A 94 1.20 9.25 3.39
N TYR A 95 1.79 10.03 4.29
CA TYR A 95 1.26 11.36 4.63
C TYR A 95 2.40 12.34 4.87
N GLY A 96 2.10 13.62 4.73
CA GLY A 96 3.11 14.68 4.80
C GLY A 96 3.53 15.09 6.21
N ASN A 97 3.51 14.17 7.16
CA ASN A 97 3.94 14.37 8.55
C ASN A 97 3.08 15.39 9.34
N ARG A 98 1.81 15.54 8.96
CA ARG A 98 0.83 16.35 9.72
C ARG A 98 -0.14 15.43 10.46
N SER A 99 -1.01 14.77 9.71
CA SER A 99 -1.95 13.77 10.21
C SER A 99 -2.38 12.89 9.07
N PHE A 100 -2.54 11.59 9.32
CA PHE A 100 -3.12 10.71 8.31
C PHE A 100 -4.65 10.61 8.40
N GLY A 101 -5.27 11.23 9.42
CA GLY A 101 -6.73 11.30 9.57
C GLY A 101 -7.39 9.94 9.45
N ASP A 102 -8.44 9.84 8.62
CA ASP A 102 -9.20 8.62 8.41
C ASP A 102 -8.75 7.81 7.20
N GLY A 103 -7.64 8.21 6.54
CA GLY A 103 -7.21 7.57 5.29
C GLY A 103 -6.95 6.08 5.42
N LEU A 104 -6.27 5.66 6.48
CA LEU A 104 -5.94 4.26 6.70
C LEU A 104 -7.19 3.42 7.00
N THR A 105 -8.11 3.95 7.80
CA THR A 105 -9.39 3.31 8.10
C THR A 105 -10.25 3.19 6.84
N GLU A 106 -10.27 4.24 6.02
CA GLU A 106 -11.01 4.24 4.75
C GLU A 106 -10.47 3.16 3.80
N LEU A 107 -9.15 3.06 3.68
CA LEU A 107 -8.53 2.03 2.84
C LEU A 107 -8.88 0.63 3.35
N ARG A 108 -8.78 0.41 4.65
CA ARG A 108 -9.15 -0.87 5.26
C ARG A 108 -10.59 -1.25 4.92
N ASP A 109 -11.52 -0.33 5.12
CA ASP A 109 -12.94 -0.61 4.91
C ASP A 109 -13.25 -0.92 3.45
N GLU A 110 -12.64 -0.19 2.51
CA GLU A 110 -12.84 -0.46 1.08
C GLU A 110 -12.29 -1.83 0.67
N LEU A 111 -11.13 -2.21 1.19
CA LEU A 111 -10.55 -3.52 0.87
C LEU A 111 -11.35 -4.66 1.49
N VAL A 112 -11.84 -4.49 2.71
CA VAL A 112 -12.71 -5.50 3.34
C VAL A 112 -13.97 -5.72 2.49
N ASN A 113 -14.58 -4.64 2.00
CA ASN A 113 -15.75 -4.73 1.14
C ASN A 113 -15.46 -5.46 -0.17
N ASN A 114 -14.21 -5.48 -0.61
CA ASN A 114 -13.79 -6.10 -1.87
C ASN A 114 -13.19 -7.51 -1.71
N GLY A 115 -13.32 -8.11 -0.54
CA GLY A 115 -12.91 -9.50 -0.33
C GLY A 115 -11.49 -9.67 0.22
N PHE A 116 -10.86 -8.59 0.66
CA PHE A 116 -9.54 -8.65 1.29
C PHE A 116 -9.65 -8.79 2.81
N VAL A 117 -8.61 -9.33 3.42
CA VAL A 117 -8.48 -9.47 4.86
C VAL A 117 -7.23 -8.70 5.31
N PRO A 118 -7.34 -7.40 5.63
CA PRO A 118 -6.20 -6.65 6.15
C PRO A 118 -5.78 -7.19 7.52
N PHE A 119 -4.50 -7.51 7.66
CA PHE A 119 -3.97 -8.07 8.91
C PHE A 119 -2.84 -7.25 9.51
N ALA A 120 -2.30 -6.28 8.78
CA ALA A 120 -1.27 -5.38 9.27
C ALA A 120 -1.42 -4.02 8.58
N ALA A 121 -1.09 -2.97 9.30
CA ALA A 121 -1.27 -1.61 8.80
C ALA A 121 -0.14 -0.69 9.31
N ALA A 122 0.22 0.30 8.50
CA ALA A 122 1.20 1.31 8.86
C ALA A 122 0.86 2.66 8.25
N ALA A 123 1.18 3.74 8.97
CA ALA A 123 1.11 5.09 8.44
C ALA A 123 2.55 5.64 8.39
N ILE A 124 3.00 6.04 7.21
CA ILE A 124 4.40 6.37 6.97
C ILE A 124 4.54 7.84 6.60
N PRO A 125 5.28 8.64 7.39
CA PRO A 125 5.57 10.02 7.01
C PRO A 125 6.39 10.06 5.72
N SER A 126 6.01 10.96 4.82
CA SER A 126 6.70 11.17 3.55
C SER A 126 6.79 12.66 3.29
N GLU A 127 7.73 13.10 2.45
CA GLU A 127 7.85 14.51 2.10
C GLU A 127 6.51 15.02 1.56
N HIS A 128 6.04 16.14 2.12
CA HIS A 128 4.75 16.71 1.79
C HIS A 128 4.73 17.19 0.32
N SER A 129 3.68 16.86 -0.41
CA SER A 129 3.56 17.19 -1.84
C SER A 129 3.55 18.69 -2.11
N PHE A 130 3.00 19.49 -1.20
CA PHE A 130 2.87 20.95 -1.36
C PHE A 130 3.88 21.73 -0.55
N ASP A 131 4.56 21.11 0.39
CA ASP A 131 5.55 21.78 1.24
C ASP A 131 6.70 20.84 1.58
N SER A 132 7.79 20.98 0.84
CA SER A 132 8.96 20.11 1.00
C SER A 132 9.68 20.29 2.36
N ARG A 133 9.28 21.27 3.17
CA ARG A 133 9.81 21.42 4.53
C ARG A 133 9.20 20.42 5.51
N LEU A 134 8.06 19.81 5.16
CA LEU A 134 7.39 18.80 5.98
C LEU A 134 7.89 17.41 5.58
N ALA A 135 8.49 16.70 6.53
CA ALA A 135 9.05 15.36 6.33
C ALA A 135 10.05 15.30 5.18
N THR A 136 10.89 16.32 5.04
CA THR A 136 11.84 16.47 3.94
C THR A 136 12.71 15.21 3.77
N GLY A 137 12.79 14.72 2.53
CA GLY A 137 13.59 13.54 2.19
C GLY A 137 13.03 12.21 2.69
N ARG A 138 11.85 12.20 3.28
CA ARG A 138 11.25 10.96 3.77
C ARG A 138 10.34 10.33 2.73
N PRO A 139 10.25 9.00 2.64
CA PRO A 139 11.00 8.04 3.46
C PRO A 139 12.49 8.02 3.08
N ASN A 140 13.35 8.09 4.09
CA ASN A 140 14.80 8.00 3.92
C ASN A 140 15.28 6.56 4.16
N ALA A 141 16.60 6.33 4.15
CA ALA A 141 17.15 5.00 4.36
C ALA A 141 16.76 4.40 5.71
N GLU A 142 16.72 5.20 6.76
CA GLU A 142 16.31 4.77 8.09
C GLU A 142 14.84 4.38 8.13
N ASP A 143 13.98 5.16 7.48
CA ASP A 143 12.56 4.85 7.35
C ASP A 143 12.36 3.53 6.60
N LEU A 144 13.08 3.33 5.50
CA LEU A 144 12.97 2.11 4.70
C LEU A 144 13.44 0.87 5.46
N GLU A 145 14.45 1.03 6.32
CA GLU A 145 14.91 -0.06 7.18
C GLU A 145 13.82 -0.43 8.20
N ALA A 146 13.18 0.56 8.82
CA ALA A 146 12.08 0.34 9.76
C ALA A 146 10.88 -0.30 9.06
N ILE A 147 10.56 0.13 7.85
CA ILE A 147 9.48 -0.43 7.02
C ILE A 147 9.78 -1.90 6.70
N GLY A 148 11.03 -2.20 6.34
CA GLY A 148 11.45 -3.57 6.08
C GLY A 148 11.31 -4.47 7.31
N ALA A 149 11.67 -3.97 8.49
CA ALA A 149 11.49 -4.71 9.75
C ALA A 149 10.01 -4.96 10.05
N PHE A 150 9.15 -3.97 9.86
CA PHE A 150 7.70 -4.11 9.96
C PHE A 150 7.19 -5.18 9.03
N ALA A 151 7.64 -5.18 7.78
CA ALA A 151 7.20 -6.14 6.77
C ALA A 151 7.58 -7.56 7.13
N LYS A 152 8.80 -7.76 7.63
CA LYS A 152 9.27 -9.08 8.07
C LYS A 152 8.46 -9.60 9.23
N GLN A 153 8.14 -8.75 10.20
CA GLN A 153 7.31 -9.10 11.32
C GLN A 153 5.89 -9.47 10.88
N ALA A 154 5.32 -8.72 9.95
CA ALA A 154 3.99 -8.98 9.40
C ALA A 154 3.94 -10.33 8.65
N ALA A 155 5.04 -10.73 8.01
CA ALA A 155 5.12 -11.99 7.27
C ALA A 155 5.21 -13.21 8.17
N GLU A 156 5.59 -13.03 9.41
CA GLU A 156 5.63 -14.12 10.40
C GLU A 156 4.21 -14.40 10.91
#